data_21d9722e94dedcf5d6637e81a644921f
#
_entry.id   21d9722e94dedcf5d6637e81a644921f
#
_cell.length_a   1.000
_cell.length_b   1.000
_cell.length_c   1.000
_cell.angle_alpha   90.00
_cell.angle_beta   90.00
_cell.angle_gamma   90.00
#
_symmetry.space_group_name_H-M   'P 1'
#
loop_
_entity.id
_entity.type
_entity.pdbx_description
1 polymer ?
#
loop_
_entity_poly.entity_id
_entity_poly.type
_entity_poly.pdbx_seq_one_letter_code
_entity_poly.pdbx_strand_id
1 'polypeptide(L)'
;VLFREIGDKGSVSLFDYRNQEPIEANRWYDVRIEIRGNKWKCYLDGELKYAYDYTIVNKHYAVAGLDRKRNELVVKLVNGRTEPWRTSLALKGGKAAPGEARRIELASASIYDENSFEEPEKITARESAFRIEGRTVPVECAPNSLTILRIPLDK
;
A
#
# COMPACT_ATOMS: atom_id res chain seq x y z
N VAL A 1 18.40 -16.45 6.39
CA VAL A 1 17.10 -16.02 5.81
C VAL A 1 17.30 -14.61 5.28
N LEU A 2 17.17 -14.45 3.97
CA LEU A 2 17.36 -13.15 3.33
C LEU A 2 16.00 -12.44 3.34
N PHE A 3 15.84 -11.37 4.11
CA PHE A 3 14.69 -10.50 3.96
C PHE A 3 15.02 -9.43 2.90
N ARG A 4 14.24 -9.39 1.83
CA ARG A 4 14.28 -8.32 0.85
C ARG A 4 13.04 -7.45 1.02
N GLU A 5 13.24 -6.19 1.32
CA GLU A 5 12.20 -5.19 1.18
C GLU A 5 12.30 -4.58 -0.23
N ILE A 6 11.19 -4.61 -0.97
CA ILE A 6 11.10 -3.97 -2.28
C ILE A 6 10.38 -2.64 -2.06
N GLY A 7 11.14 -1.56 -1.96
CA GLY A 7 10.62 -0.20 -1.91
C GLY A 7 10.78 0.52 -3.25
N ASP A 8 10.31 1.75 -3.35
CA ASP A 8 10.38 2.60 -4.55
C ASP A 8 11.81 2.86 -5.10
N LYS A 9 12.83 2.47 -4.36
CA LYS A 9 14.26 2.63 -4.71
C LYS A 9 14.99 1.30 -4.96
N GLY A 10 14.25 0.21 -5.18
CA GLY A 10 14.83 -1.13 -5.38
C GLY A 10 14.95 -1.92 -4.07
N SER A 11 15.50 -3.14 -4.15
CA SER A 11 15.66 -4.00 -2.98
C SER A 11 16.73 -3.45 -2.05
N VAL A 12 16.37 -3.16 -0.81
CA VAL A 12 17.31 -2.87 0.26
C VAL A 12 17.65 -4.18 0.97
N SER A 13 18.96 -4.53 1.02
CA SER A 13 19.38 -5.62 1.88
C SER A 13 19.36 -5.15 3.33
N LEU A 14 18.50 -5.74 4.14
CA LEU A 14 18.41 -5.45 5.57
C LEU A 14 19.58 -6.08 6.35
N PHE A 15 20.41 -6.87 5.70
CA PHE A 15 21.55 -7.56 6.27
C PHE A 15 22.84 -7.29 5.49
N ASP A 16 23.86 -6.81 6.18
CA ASP A 16 25.23 -6.90 5.69
C ASP A 16 25.86 -8.20 6.24
N TYR A 17 25.86 -9.24 5.42
CA TYR A 17 26.42 -10.55 5.77
C TYR A 17 27.95 -10.61 5.63
N ARG A 18 28.61 -9.55 5.18
CA ARG A 18 30.05 -9.55 4.89
C ARG A 18 30.93 -9.55 6.13
N ASN A 19 30.38 -9.18 7.29
CA ASN A 19 31.09 -9.09 8.56
C ASN A 19 30.57 -10.10 9.61
N GLN A 20 29.96 -11.19 9.21
CA GLN A 20 29.47 -12.19 10.15
C GLN A 20 30.52 -13.23 10.45
N GLU A 21 30.62 -13.61 11.71
CA GLU A 21 31.42 -14.79 12.10
C GLU A 21 30.86 -16.03 11.43
N PRO A 22 31.74 -16.90 10.90
CA PRO A 22 31.31 -18.13 10.26
C PRO A 22 30.64 -19.07 11.27
N ILE A 23 29.55 -19.70 10.85
CA ILE A 23 28.91 -20.78 11.62
C ILE A 23 29.80 -22.01 11.55
N GLU A 24 30.20 -22.52 12.70
CA GLU A 24 31.04 -23.71 12.82
C GLU A 24 30.20 -24.98 12.64
N ALA A 25 30.72 -25.94 11.87
CA ALA A 25 30.09 -27.25 11.73
C ALA A 25 30.18 -28.05 13.04
N ASN A 26 29.16 -28.86 13.33
CA ASN A 26 29.05 -29.70 14.53
C ASN A 26 29.02 -28.94 15.86
N ARG A 27 28.70 -27.66 15.87
CA ARG A 27 28.46 -26.85 17.05
C ARG A 27 26.96 -26.55 17.17
N TRP A 28 26.41 -26.67 18.38
CA TRP A 28 25.07 -26.21 18.70
C TRP A 28 25.09 -24.73 18.99
N TYR A 29 24.07 -24.01 18.49
CA TYR A 29 23.86 -22.57 18.69
C TYR A 29 22.52 -22.33 19.31
N ASP A 30 22.43 -21.45 20.30
CA ASP A 30 21.18 -20.93 20.80
C ASP A 30 20.73 -19.76 19.88
N VAL A 31 19.58 -19.93 19.24
CA VAL A 31 18.98 -18.92 18.37
C VAL A 31 17.70 -18.38 19.02
N ARG A 32 17.70 -17.11 19.39
CA ARG A 32 16.54 -16.43 19.96
C ARG A 32 16.11 -15.29 19.07
N ILE A 33 14.81 -15.24 18.74
CA ILE A 33 14.19 -14.16 17.98
C ILE A 33 13.13 -13.53 18.86
N GLU A 34 13.25 -12.24 19.09
CA GLU A 34 12.24 -11.41 19.80
C GLU A 34 11.54 -10.52 18.80
N ILE A 35 10.19 -10.55 18.81
CA ILE A 35 9.34 -9.69 17.98
C ILE A 35 8.40 -8.94 18.92
N ARG A 36 8.50 -7.61 18.91
CA ARG A 36 7.61 -6.72 19.68
C ARG A 36 7.08 -5.61 18.77
N GLY A 37 5.87 -5.79 18.29
CA GLY A 37 5.30 -4.89 17.29
C GLY A 37 6.19 -4.88 16.03
N ASN A 38 6.75 -3.73 15.71
CA ASN A 38 7.62 -3.55 14.54
C ASN A 38 9.11 -3.82 14.81
N LYS A 39 9.47 -4.15 16.05
CA LYS A 39 10.88 -4.32 16.45
C LYS A 39 11.22 -5.80 16.49
N TRP A 40 12.28 -6.15 15.77
CA TRP A 40 12.81 -7.49 15.70
C TRP A 40 14.23 -7.50 16.24
N LYS A 41 14.54 -8.47 17.07
CA LYS A 41 15.90 -8.71 17.57
C LYS A 41 16.24 -10.16 17.39
N CYS A 42 17.42 -10.43 16.84
CA CYS A 42 17.94 -11.77 16.66
C CYS A 42 19.22 -11.94 17.47
N TYR A 43 19.27 -12.99 18.26
CA TYR A 43 20.41 -13.31 19.11
C TYR A 43 20.97 -14.68 18.70
N LEU A 44 22.28 -14.81 18.80
CA LEU A 44 23.01 -16.07 18.65
C LEU A 44 23.88 -16.25 19.90
N ASP A 45 23.73 -17.37 20.60
CA ASP A 45 24.41 -17.66 21.86
C ASP A 45 24.29 -16.54 22.91
N GLY A 46 23.10 -15.92 22.98
CA GLY A 46 22.80 -14.81 23.88
C GLY A 46 23.29 -13.43 23.41
N GLU A 47 24.15 -13.37 22.41
CA GLU A 47 24.64 -12.12 21.83
C GLU A 47 23.68 -11.55 20.82
N LEU A 48 23.36 -10.25 20.89
CA LEU A 48 22.54 -9.55 19.93
C LEU A 48 23.30 -9.41 18.59
N LYS A 49 22.92 -10.19 17.59
CA LYS A 49 23.51 -10.12 16.25
C LYS A 49 22.77 -9.14 15.34
N TYR A 50 21.48 -8.93 15.60
CA TYR A 50 20.68 -8.10 14.73
C TYR A 50 19.52 -7.45 15.48
N ALA A 51 19.29 -6.14 15.23
CA ALA A 51 18.11 -5.40 15.68
C ALA A 51 17.56 -4.58 14.51
N TYR A 52 16.28 -4.72 14.26
CA TYR A 52 15.58 -4.02 13.19
C TYR A 52 14.28 -3.42 13.70
N ASP A 53 14.04 -2.17 13.34
CA ASP A 53 12.77 -1.49 13.56
C ASP A 53 12.06 -1.39 12.21
N TYR A 54 11.09 -2.27 11.98
CA TYR A 54 10.27 -2.24 10.77
C TYR A 54 9.34 -1.04 10.83
N THR A 55 9.81 0.09 10.33
CA THR A 55 8.95 1.25 10.14
C THR A 55 7.87 0.86 9.13
N ILE A 56 6.65 0.77 9.60
CA ILE A 56 5.50 0.44 8.74
C ILE A 56 5.49 1.42 7.59
N VAL A 57 5.70 0.90 6.41
CA VAL A 57 5.57 1.63 5.14
C VAL A 57 4.27 2.42 5.17
N ASN A 58 4.31 3.64 4.68
CA ASN A 58 3.09 4.44 4.53
C ASN A 58 2.05 3.59 3.79
N LYS A 59 0.94 3.30 4.44
CA LYS A 59 -0.12 2.44 3.88
C LYS A 59 -1.09 3.23 2.98
N HIS A 60 -0.81 4.48 2.70
CA HIS A 60 -1.57 5.30 1.77
C HIS A 60 -0.72 5.57 0.54
N TYR A 61 -1.25 5.23 -0.62
CA TYR A 61 -0.58 5.48 -1.90
C TYR A 61 -1.52 6.20 -2.84
N ALA A 62 -0.96 7.12 -3.63
CA ALA A 62 -1.70 7.86 -4.64
C ALA A 62 -0.86 7.95 -5.92
N VAL A 63 -1.48 7.73 -7.06
CA VAL A 63 -0.91 7.96 -8.38
C VAL A 63 -1.95 8.54 -9.30
N ALA A 64 -1.55 9.45 -10.16
CA ALA A 64 -2.42 10.05 -11.16
C ALA A 64 -1.81 9.90 -12.57
N GLY A 65 -2.66 9.74 -13.56
CA GLY A 65 -2.29 9.66 -14.97
C GLY A 65 -3.38 10.23 -15.86
N LEU A 66 -3.01 10.61 -17.07
CA LEU A 66 -3.92 11.16 -18.08
C LEU A 66 -4.28 10.09 -19.11
N ASP A 67 -5.56 9.74 -19.21
CA ASP A 67 -6.12 8.97 -20.32
C ASP A 67 -6.43 9.93 -21.47
N ARG A 68 -5.47 10.09 -22.38
CA ARG A 68 -5.62 11.02 -23.51
C ARG A 68 -6.70 10.61 -24.51
N LYS A 69 -7.02 9.31 -24.60
CA LYS A 69 -8.06 8.83 -25.53
C LYS A 69 -9.44 9.23 -25.07
N ARG A 70 -9.68 9.20 -23.76
CA ARG A 70 -10.95 9.56 -23.13
C ARG A 70 -11.00 10.99 -22.61
N ASN A 71 -9.87 11.70 -22.63
CA ASN A 71 -9.67 13.01 -22.01
C ASN A 71 -10.08 13.00 -20.53
N GLU A 72 -9.58 12.00 -19.80
CA GLU A 72 -9.87 11.79 -18.38
C GLU A 72 -8.59 11.82 -17.55
N LEU A 73 -8.65 12.46 -16.39
CA LEU A 73 -7.67 12.26 -15.33
C LEU A 73 -8.05 10.98 -14.56
N VAL A 74 -7.15 10.03 -14.49
CA VAL A 74 -7.31 8.80 -13.71
C VAL A 74 -6.46 8.91 -12.47
N VAL A 75 -7.11 8.87 -11.29
CA VAL A 75 -6.43 8.89 -10.00
C VAL A 75 -6.68 7.56 -9.31
N LYS A 76 -5.62 6.91 -8.85
CA LYS A 76 -5.69 5.67 -8.08
C LYS A 76 -5.20 5.95 -6.67
N LEU A 77 -6.00 5.58 -5.69
CA LEU A 77 -5.73 5.75 -4.27
C LEU A 77 -5.79 4.37 -3.60
N VAL A 78 -4.78 4.05 -2.80
CA VAL A 78 -4.76 2.82 -2.01
C VAL A 78 -4.77 3.20 -0.54
N ASN A 79 -5.72 2.67 0.20
CA ASN A 79 -5.77 2.72 1.65
C ASN A 79 -5.53 1.31 2.21
N GLY A 80 -4.32 1.02 2.64
CA GLY A 80 -3.97 -0.24 3.31
C GLY A 80 -4.11 -0.20 4.83
N ARG A 81 -4.93 0.72 5.37
CA ARG A 81 -5.24 0.81 6.79
C ARG A 81 -6.62 0.28 7.09
N THR A 82 -6.85 -0.02 8.35
CA THR A 82 -8.16 -0.46 8.89
C THR A 82 -9.12 0.69 9.18
N GLU A 83 -8.66 1.95 9.08
CA GLU A 83 -9.50 3.14 9.21
C GLU A 83 -9.73 3.80 7.84
N PRO A 84 -10.86 4.50 7.65
CA PRO A 84 -11.10 5.30 6.45
C PRO A 84 -10.03 6.38 6.27
N TRP A 85 -9.59 6.58 5.05
CA TRP A 85 -8.65 7.66 4.70
C TRP A 85 -9.38 8.81 4.02
N ARG A 86 -9.46 9.93 4.73
CA ARG A 86 -10.03 11.18 4.20
C ARG A 86 -8.92 12.05 3.65
N THR A 87 -9.05 12.45 2.39
CA THR A 87 -8.09 13.28 1.68
C THR A 87 -8.79 14.21 0.70
N SER A 88 -8.06 15.07 0.04
CA SER A 88 -8.56 15.91 -1.02
C SER A 88 -7.60 15.96 -2.20
N LEU A 89 -8.15 15.98 -3.41
CA LEU A 89 -7.38 16.11 -4.65
C LEU A 89 -7.48 17.56 -5.12
N ALA A 90 -6.32 18.23 -5.23
CA ALA A 90 -6.24 19.56 -5.84
C ALA A 90 -5.92 19.41 -7.34
N LEU A 91 -6.84 19.79 -8.20
CA LEU A 91 -6.67 19.77 -9.64
C LEU A 91 -5.86 21.00 -10.09
N LYS A 92 -4.60 20.79 -10.45
CA LYS A 92 -3.69 21.84 -10.94
C LYS A 92 -3.42 21.64 -12.42
N GLY A 93 -3.40 22.76 -13.17
CA GLY A 93 -3.05 22.74 -14.61
C GLY A 93 -4.16 22.28 -15.56
N GLY A 94 -5.36 22.03 -15.06
CA GLY A 94 -6.53 21.66 -15.85
C GLY A 94 -7.81 21.98 -15.11
N LYS A 95 -8.94 21.87 -15.79
CA LYS A 95 -10.27 21.97 -15.21
C LYS A 95 -10.97 20.62 -15.39
N ALA A 96 -11.66 20.17 -14.36
CA ALA A 96 -12.61 19.08 -14.55
C ALA A 96 -13.78 19.59 -15.41
N ALA A 97 -14.23 18.78 -16.34
CA ALA A 97 -15.46 19.07 -17.05
C ALA A 97 -16.63 19.09 -16.05
N PRO A 98 -17.57 20.04 -16.19
CA PRO A 98 -18.78 20.01 -15.38
C PRO A 98 -19.55 18.71 -15.61
N GLY A 99 -19.92 18.02 -14.55
CA GLY A 99 -20.69 16.81 -14.68
C GLY A 99 -20.31 15.71 -13.70
N GLU A 100 -20.62 14.48 -14.06
CA GLU A 100 -20.37 13.32 -13.25
C GLU A 100 -19.01 12.71 -13.56
N ALA A 101 -18.25 12.43 -12.52
CA ALA A 101 -17.06 11.61 -12.53
C ALA A 101 -17.40 10.20 -12.02
N ARG A 102 -16.58 9.21 -12.39
CA ARG A 102 -16.77 7.82 -12.00
C ARG A 102 -15.80 7.44 -10.88
N ARG A 103 -16.31 6.72 -9.90
CA ARG A 103 -15.56 6.08 -8.84
C ARG A 103 -15.71 4.59 -8.95
N ILE A 104 -14.58 3.89 -8.97
CA ILE A 104 -14.52 2.44 -8.91
C ILE A 104 -13.79 2.10 -7.63
N GLU A 105 -14.40 1.33 -6.76
CA GLU A 105 -13.84 0.97 -5.46
C GLU A 105 -13.83 -0.54 -5.28
N LEU A 106 -12.67 -1.06 -4.92
CA LEU A 106 -12.47 -2.41 -4.42
C LEU A 106 -12.10 -2.30 -2.95
N ALA A 107 -12.92 -2.83 -2.05
CA ALA A 107 -12.70 -2.74 -0.61
C ALA A 107 -13.08 -4.06 0.06
N SER A 108 -12.44 -4.36 1.18
CA SER A 108 -12.78 -5.49 2.03
C SER A 108 -12.71 -5.13 3.51
N ALA A 109 -13.49 -5.83 4.33
CA ALA A 109 -13.47 -5.69 5.77
C ALA A 109 -12.13 -6.17 6.39
N SER A 110 -11.47 -7.13 5.74
CA SER A 110 -10.21 -7.70 6.21
C SER A 110 -9.18 -7.78 5.08
N ILE A 111 -7.91 -7.57 5.43
CA ILE A 111 -6.77 -7.79 4.50
C ILE A 111 -6.57 -9.26 4.14
N TYR A 112 -7.22 -10.17 4.85
CA TYR A 112 -7.16 -11.62 4.64
C TYR A 112 -8.35 -12.14 3.84
N ASP A 113 -9.30 -11.27 3.46
CA ASP A 113 -10.39 -11.66 2.61
C ASP A 113 -9.89 -11.99 1.21
N GLU A 114 -10.40 -13.05 0.65
CA GLU A 114 -10.11 -13.52 -0.69
C GLU A 114 -11.37 -14.07 -1.35
N ASN A 115 -11.40 -14.09 -2.66
CA ASN A 115 -12.44 -14.77 -3.40
C ASN A 115 -12.11 -16.26 -3.44
N SER A 116 -13.11 -17.11 -3.25
CA SER A 116 -13.02 -18.56 -3.34
C SER A 116 -13.97 -19.11 -4.41
N PHE A 117 -13.94 -20.42 -4.63
CA PHE A 117 -14.92 -21.07 -5.52
C PHE A 117 -16.35 -21.00 -4.95
N GLU A 118 -16.47 -21.00 -3.62
CA GLU A 118 -17.76 -20.92 -2.92
C GLU A 118 -18.27 -19.47 -2.85
N GLU A 119 -17.35 -18.49 -2.76
CA GLU A 119 -17.66 -17.06 -2.66
C GLU A 119 -16.86 -16.26 -3.70
N PRO A 120 -17.12 -16.43 -5.02
CA PRO A 120 -16.30 -15.82 -6.08
C PRO A 120 -16.46 -14.30 -6.17
N GLU A 121 -17.49 -13.73 -5.57
CA GLU A 121 -17.80 -12.31 -5.59
C GLU A 121 -17.71 -11.65 -4.21
N LYS A 122 -17.07 -12.30 -3.25
CA LYS A 122 -16.87 -11.74 -1.90
C LYS A 122 -16.18 -10.38 -1.95
N ILE A 123 -15.19 -10.25 -2.85
CA ILE A 123 -14.51 -8.99 -3.11
C ILE A 123 -14.70 -8.64 -4.58
N THR A 124 -15.53 -7.63 -4.85
CA THR A 124 -15.82 -7.15 -6.21
C THR A 124 -15.70 -5.64 -6.29
N ALA A 125 -15.33 -5.14 -7.47
CA ALA A 125 -15.29 -3.71 -7.72
C ALA A 125 -16.71 -3.15 -7.80
N ARG A 126 -16.98 -2.08 -7.06
CA ARG A 126 -18.24 -1.34 -7.09
C ARG A 126 -18.03 -0.04 -7.82
N GLU A 127 -18.94 0.28 -8.72
CA GLU A 127 -18.91 1.54 -9.47
C GLU A 127 -19.98 2.49 -8.95
N SER A 128 -19.64 3.77 -8.85
CA SER A 128 -20.54 4.86 -8.47
C SER A 128 -20.16 6.14 -9.19
N ALA A 129 -21.10 7.08 -9.27
CA ALA A 129 -20.86 8.39 -9.80
C ALA A 129 -20.71 9.40 -8.64
N PHE A 130 -19.97 10.50 -8.89
CA PHE A 130 -19.87 11.62 -7.98
C PHE A 130 -19.74 12.93 -8.77
N ARG A 131 -20.19 14.03 -8.18
CA ARG A 131 -20.05 15.35 -8.78
C ARG A 131 -18.77 16.04 -8.33
N ILE A 132 -18.16 16.75 -9.27
CA ILE A 132 -17.00 17.58 -9.00
C ILE A 132 -17.46 19.03 -8.96
N GLU A 133 -17.26 19.66 -7.82
CA GLU A 133 -17.53 21.08 -7.60
C GLU A 133 -16.21 21.82 -7.36
N GLY A 134 -15.78 22.58 -8.37
CA GLY A 134 -14.55 23.37 -8.30
C GLY A 134 -13.26 22.58 -8.54
N ARG A 135 -12.16 23.05 -7.93
CA ARG A 135 -10.80 22.51 -8.15
C ARG A 135 -10.30 21.57 -7.07
N THR A 136 -11.08 21.41 -6.02
CA THR A 136 -10.73 20.52 -4.90
C THR A 136 -11.81 19.46 -4.78
N VAL A 137 -11.41 18.22 -4.87
CA VAL A 137 -12.31 17.05 -4.80
C VAL A 137 -12.05 16.35 -3.48
N PRO A 138 -12.98 16.41 -2.51
CA PRO A 138 -12.87 15.61 -1.29
C PRO A 138 -13.07 14.13 -1.63
N VAL A 139 -12.24 13.28 -1.05
CA VAL A 139 -12.27 11.83 -1.26
C VAL A 139 -12.15 11.13 0.08
N GLU A 140 -13.02 10.17 0.30
CA GLU A 140 -12.91 9.21 1.41
C GLU A 140 -12.68 7.82 0.81
N CYS A 141 -11.56 7.19 1.14
CA CYS A 141 -11.25 5.81 0.76
C CYS A 141 -11.60 4.89 1.92
N ALA A 142 -12.36 3.84 1.65
CA ALA A 142 -12.71 2.84 2.67
C ALA A 142 -11.44 2.17 3.26
N PRO A 143 -11.53 1.52 4.42
CA PRO A 143 -10.47 0.63 4.89
C PRO A 143 -10.12 -0.44 3.86
N ASN A 144 -8.85 -0.85 3.81
CA ASN A 144 -8.35 -1.93 2.95
C ASN A 144 -8.89 -1.83 1.51
N SER A 145 -8.70 -0.67 0.86
CA SER A 145 -9.32 -0.37 -0.42
C SER A 145 -8.36 0.13 -1.49
N LEU A 146 -8.76 -0.14 -2.73
CA LEU A 146 -8.29 0.55 -3.93
C LEU A 146 -9.44 1.37 -4.49
N THR A 147 -9.27 2.69 -4.56
CA THR A 147 -10.23 3.62 -5.16
C THR A 147 -9.65 4.19 -6.44
N ILE A 148 -10.38 4.06 -7.55
CA ILE A 148 -10.02 4.64 -8.84
C ILE A 148 -11.05 5.72 -9.17
N LEU A 149 -10.58 6.93 -9.38
CA LEU A 149 -11.40 8.06 -9.82
C LEU A 149 -11.09 8.33 -11.29
N ARG A 150 -12.13 8.44 -12.11
CA ARG A 150 -12.05 8.84 -13.51
C ARG A 150 -12.78 10.16 -13.67
N ILE A 151 -12.00 11.19 -13.90
CA ILE A 151 -12.46 12.59 -13.90
C ILE A 151 -12.37 13.12 -15.33
N PRO A 152 -13.50 13.37 -16.02
CA PRO A 152 -13.48 14.03 -17.31
C PRO A 152 -12.81 15.40 -17.23
N LEU A 153 -11.99 15.73 -18.21
CA LEU A 153 -11.34 17.03 -18.29
C LEU A 153 -12.06 17.93 -19.31
N ASP A 154 -12.10 19.22 -19.00
CA ASP A 154 -12.53 20.23 -19.95
C ASP A 154 -11.55 20.29 -21.15
N LYS A 155 -12.07 20.63 -22.35
CA LYS A 155 -11.25 20.70 -23.57
C LYS A 155 -10.42 21.98 -23.63
#